data_a3a4c05e474db33e1832fe72a649271c
#
_entry.id   a3a4c05e474db33e1832fe72a649271c
#
_cell.length_a   1.000
_cell.length_b   1.000
_cell.length_c   1.000
_cell.angle_alpha   90.00
_cell.angle_beta   90.00
_cell.angle_gamma   90.00
#
_symmetry.space_group_name_H-M   'P 1'
#
loop_
_entity.id
_entity.type
_entity.pdbx_description
1 polymer ?
#
loop_
_entity_poly.entity_id
_entity_poly.type
_entity_poly.pdbx_seq_one_letter_code
_entity_poly.pdbx_strand_id
1 'polypeptide(L)'
;MTGVSSRRYVTVPVTTLWTSPTAPRDVDASAVAPQPDVVAWLADLDAAQARLGLHGRALTQLVVGEPVDIIGDPAGDHGVSASGPSQGPADSRWLQVVAPMQPTSLDARGYPGWVPASHVNAQVPDRSALSATPDPHGLDAESFIALARTHIGLPYLWGGLCDWGLDCSGLVHLSLRRLGVVFPRDADDQYDACERLPAADARPGDLYFFAHDGKRPHHVGIVTGPGRMLHAPETGSSVVEQDLTPARRSSLVGAGRVSALWAHGGLSG
;
A
#
# COMPACT_ATOMS: atom_id res chain seq x y z
N MET A 1 -3.22 -4.46 -32.19
CA MET A 1 -4.04 -3.30 -31.82
C MET A 1 -3.76 -3.04 -30.35
N THR A 2 -2.95 -2.05 -30.04
CA THR A 2 -2.66 -1.63 -28.67
C THR A 2 -3.89 -0.86 -28.16
N GLY A 3 -4.68 -1.53 -27.31
CA GLY A 3 -5.81 -0.89 -26.65
C GLY A 3 -5.32 0.35 -25.91
N VAL A 4 -5.94 1.50 -26.15
CA VAL A 4 -5.66 2.74 -25.42
C VAL A 4 -6.07 2.47 -23.98
N SER A 5 -5.09 2.28 -23.10
CA SER A 5 -5.32 2.21 -21.67
C SER A 5 -5.99 3.52 -21.25
N SER A 6 -7.24 3.46 -20.82
CA SER A 6 -7.93 4.65 -20.36
C SER A 6 -7.54 4.94 -18.92
N ARG A 7 -6.59 5.87 -18.75
CA ARG A 7 -6.17 6.32 -17.43
C ARG A 7 -7.33 6.96 -16.66
N ARG A 8 -7.41 6.63 -15.38
CA ARG A 8 -8.33 7.21 -14.40
C ARG A 8 -7.54 7.65 -13.18
N TYR A 9 -8.20 8.39 -12.33
CA TYR A 9 -7.63 8.88 -11.07
C TYR A 9 -8.60 8.58 -9.94
N VAL A 10 -8.08 8.18 -8.80
CA VAL A 10 -8.88 7.99 -7.59
C VAL A 10 -9.47 9.34 -7.16
N THR A 11 -10.79 9.39 -6.96
CA THR A 11 -11.54 10.62 -6.62
C THR A 11 -12.06 10.63 -5.19
N VAL A 12 -12.00 9.50 -4.51
CA VAL A 12 -12.34 9.35 -3.08
C VAL A 12 -11.09 9.45 -2.22
N PRO A 13 -11.17 9.79 -0.92
CA PRO A 13 -9.99 9.91 -0.06
C PRO A 13 -9.09 8.68 -0.10
N VAL A 14 -9.69 7.49 0.01
CA VAL A 14 -9.00 6.19 -0.09
C VAL A 14 -9.93 5.17 -0.73
N THR A 15 -9.41 4.34 -1.61
CA THR A 15 -10.09 3.13 -2.11
C THR A 15 -9.23 1.90 -1.89
N THR A 16 -9.84 0.78 -1.54
CA THR A 16 -9.16 -0.50 -1.43
C THR A 16 -9.15 -1.20 -2.79
N LEU A 17 -7.99 -1.70 -3.19
CA LEU A 17 -7.82 -2.57 -4.34
C LEU A 17 -8.08 -4.01 -3.90
N TRP A 18 -9.05 -4.67 -4.52
CA TRP A 18 -9.53 -6.00 -4.14
C TRP A 18 -9.06 -7.08 -5.11
N THR A 19 -9.00 -8.33 -4.64
CA THR A 19 -8.63 -9.48 -5.50
C THR A 19 -9.69 -9.79 -6.55
N SER A 20 -10.96 -9.48 -6.28
CA SER A 20 -12.09 -9.64 -7.22
C SER A 20 -13.27 -8.74 -6.80
N PRO A 21 -14.27 -8.53 -7.69
CA PRO A 21 -15.51 -7.83 -7.33
C PRO A 21 -16.32 -8.47 -6.21
N THR A 22 -16.13 -9.78 -5.99
CA THR A 22 -16.82 -10.56 -4.95
C THR A 22 -15.98 -10.78 -3.69
N ALA A 23 -14.78 -10.21 -3.64
CA ALA A 23 -13.90 -10.33 -2.48
C ALA A 23 -14.40 -9.58 -1.23
N PRO A 24 -15.02 -8.38 -1.33
CA PRO A 24 -15.61 -7.71 -0.18
C PRO A 24 -16.73 -8.52 0.45
N ARG A 25 -16.81 -8.47 1.77
CA ARG A 25 -17.86 -9.10 2.60
C ARG A 25 -18.88 -8.03 3.03
N ASP A 26 -19.98 -8.41 3.64
CA ASP A 26 -20.96 -7.46 4.16
C ASP A 26 -20.33 -6.46 5.15
N VAL A 27 -19.39 -6.93 5.98
CA VAL A 27 -18.63 -6.08 6.92
C VAL A 27 -17.72 -5.06 6.21
N ASP A 28 -17.42 -5.26 4.93
CA ASP A 28 -16.59 -4.35 4.14
C ASP A 28 -17.43 -3.31 3.35
N ALA A 29 -18.76 -3.23 3.60
CA ALA A 29 -19.68 -2.36 2.88
C ALA A 29 -19.25 -0.88 2.91
N SER A 30 -18.77 -0.37 4.05
CA SER A 30 -18.29 1.01 4.20
C SER A 30 -17.05 1.30 3.34
N ALA A 31 -16.21 0.29 3.03
CA ALA A 31 -15.02 0.45 2.20
C ALA A 31 -15.35 0.49 0.70
N VAL A 32 -16.48 -0.06 0.27
CA VAL A 32 -16.89 -0.16 -1.15
C VAL A 32 -18.08 0.76 -1.50
N ALA A 33 -18.60 1.52 -0.52
CA ALA A 33 -19.64 2.51 -0.74
C ALA A 33 -19.18 3.58 -1.74
N PRO A 34 -20.08 4.24 -2.50
CA PRO A 34 -19.71 5.32 -3.43
C PRO A 34 -18.89 6.44 -2.79
N GLN A 35 -19.09 6.68 -1.50
CA GLN A 35 -18.25 7.51 -0.63
C GLN A 35 -17.71 6.61 0.48
N PRO A 36 -16.52 6.04 0.34
CA PRO A 36 -15.96 5.10 1.31
C PRO A 36 -15.64 5.82 2.62
N ASP A 37 -16.00 5.16 3.73
CA ASP A 37 -15.67 5.59 5.09
C ASP A 37 -14.74 4.57 5.74
N VAL A 38 -13.43 4.89 5.72
CA VAL A 38 -12.40 4.01 6.29
C VAL A 38 -12.53 3.90 7.80
N VAL A 39 -12.95 4.96 8.48
CA VAL A 39 -13.09 4.95 9.95
C VAL A 39 -14.25 4.04 10.35
N ALA A 40 -15.41 4.18 9.70
CA ALA A 40 -16.54 3.28 9.91
C ALA A 40 -16.18 1.83 9.59
N TRP A 41 -15.48 1.60 8.46
CA TRP A 41 -15.02 0.27 8.07
C TRP A 41 -14.11 -0.38 9.12
N LEU A 42 -13.13 0.37 9.65
CA LEU A 42 -12.25 -0.13 10.71
C LEU A 42 -13.05 -0.49 11.99
N ALA A 43 -14.04 0.32 12.36
CA ALA A 43 -14.91 0.06 13.49
C ALA A 43 -15.77 -1.21 13.27
N ASP A 44 -16.33 -1.38 12.07
CA ASP A 44 -17.11 -2.57 11.68
C ASP A 44 -16.24 -3.84 11.72
N LEU A 45 -15.00 -3.76 11.21
CA LEU A 45 -14.04 -4.85 11.25
C LEU A 45 -13.65 -5.25 12.67
N ASP A 46 -13.52 -4.28 13.58
CA ASP A 46 -13.19 -4.54 14.98
C ASP A 46 -14.37 -5.14 15.72
N ALA A 47 -15.57 -4.59 15.55
CA ALA A 47 -16.80 -5.09 16.15
C ALA A 47 -17.08 -6.55 15.73
N ALA A 48 -16.81 -6.89 14.48
CA ALA A 48 -16.98 -8.23 13.93
C ALA A 48 -15.77 -9.15 14.16
N GLN A 49 -14.67 -8.68 14.74
CA GLN A 49 -13.38 -9.39 14.83
C GLN A 49 -12.90 -9.90 13.47
N ALA A 50 -13.11 -9.13 12.39
CA ALA A 50 -13.00 -9.56 11.01
C ALA A 50 -11.72 -9.10 10.30
N ARG A 51 -10.78 -8.41 10.99
CA ARG A 51 -9.54 -7.87 10.38
C ARG A 51 -8.67 -8.92 9.72
N LEU A 52 -8.52 -10.11 10.32
CA LEU A 52 -7.76 -11.24 9.74
C LEU A 52 -8.36 -11.73 8.42
N GLY A 53 -9.67 -11.59 8.24
CA GLY A 53 -10.35 -11.98 7.01
C GLY A 53 -10.07 -11.08 5.80
N LEU A 54 -9.26 -10.04 5.91
CA LEU A 54 -8.80 -9.22 4.78
C LEU A 54 -7.71 -9.92 3.97
N HIS A 55 -6.96 -10.86 4.56
CA HIS A 55 -5.96 -11.65 3.86
C HIS A 55 -6.59 -12.40 2.69
N GLY A 56 -5.98 -12.28 1.49
CA GLY A 56 -6.48 -12.90 0.26
C GLY A 56 -7.72 -12.20 -0.34
N ARG A 57 -8.18 -11.10 0.23
CA ARG A 57 -9.31 -10.30 -0.25
C ARG A 57 -8.89 -8.88 -0.62
N ALA A 58 -8.37 -8.13 0.34
CA ALA A 58 -7.76 -6.81 0.11
C ALA A 58 -6.30 -6.98 -0.30
N LEU A 59 -5.88 -6.23 -1.31
CA LEU A 59 -4.51 -6.23 -1.84
C LEU A 59 -3.72 -5.05 -1.29
N THR A 60 -4.17 -3.85 -1.62
CA THR A 60 -3.57 -2.58 -1.21
C THR A 60 -4.63 -1.48 -1.18
N GLN A 61 -4.25 -0.28 -0.78
CA GLN A 61 -5.07 0.92 -0.89
C GLN A 61 -4.48 1.90 -1.90
N LEU A 62 -5.35 2.70 -2.50
CA LEU A 62 -5.02 3.81 -3.37
C LEU A 62 -5.59 5.08 -2.74
N VAL A 63 -4.84 6.17 -2.80
CA VAL A 63 -5.27 7.45 -2.24
C VAL A 63 -5.75 8.39 -3.34
N VAL A 64 -6.53 9.41 -2.98
CA VAL A 64 -7.05 10.41 -3.91
C VAL A 64 -5.94 10.97 -4.82
N GLY A 65 -6.26 11.13 -6.11
CA GLY A 65 -5.32 11.60 -7.14
C GLY A 65 -4.34 10.55 -7.66
N GLU A 66 -4.31 9.35 -7.08
CA GLU A 66 -3.47 8.27 -7.57
C GLU A 66 -3.96 7.80 -8.95
N PRO A 67 -3.08 7.71 -9.97
CA PRO A 67 -3.45 7.22 -11.29
C PRO A 67 -3.66 5.71 -11.26
N VAL A 68 -4.64 5.24 -12.03
CA VAL A 68 -4.84 3.82 -12.37
C VAL A 68 -5.08 3.68 -13.86
N ASP A 69 -4.60 2.60 -14.43
CA ASP A 69 -4.86 2.25 -15.83
C ASP A 69 -5.85 1.09 -15.89
N ILE A 70 -6.99 1.30 -16.58
CA ILE A 70 -8.01 0.26 -16.74
C ILE A 70 -7.46 -0.83 -17.67
N ILE A 71 -7.54 -2.08 -17.21
CA ILE A 71 -7.12 -3.27 -17.96
C ILE A 71 -8.28 -4.24 -18.27
N GLY A 72 -9.42 -4.06 -17.63
CA GLY A 72 -10.65 -4.81 -17.87
C GLY A 72 -11.87 -4.04 -17.38
N ASP A 73 -12.93 -4.07 -18.18
CA ASP A 73 -14.25 -3.54 -17.85
C ASP A 73 -15.26 -4.67 -18.14
N PRO A 74 -15.74 -5.38 -17.10
CA PRO A 74 -16.66 -6.51 -17.28
C PRO A 74 -17.96 -6.13 -17.99
N ALA A 75 -18.34 -4.83 -17.99
CA ALA A 75 -19.53 -4.35 -18.67
C ALA A 75 -19.26 -3.87 -20.11
N GLY A 76 -17.98 -3.69 -20.51
CA GLY A 76 -17.60 -3.19 -21.84
C GLY A 76 -17.26 -4.26 -22.87
N ASP A 77 -16.97 -5.49 -22.46
CA ASP A 77 -16.48 -6.56 -23.36
C ASP A 77 -17.59 -7.48 -23.90
N HIS A 78 -18.81 -7.27 -23.48
CA HIS A 78 -19.97 -7.99 -24.02
C HIS A 78 -20.88 -7.02 -24.77
N GLY A 79 -20.67 -6.97 -26.10
CA GLY A 79 -21.66 -6.47 -27.06
C GLY A 79 -22.94 -7.31 -27.02
N VAL A 80 -23.61 -7.40 -25.86
CA VAL A 80 -24.92 -8.05 -25.71
C VAL A 80 -25.92 -6.96 -25.34
N SER A 81 -26.80 -6.70 -26.30
CA SER A 81 -28.03 -5.94 -26.14
C SER A 81 -28.70 -6.28 -24.82
N ALA A 82 -28.71 -5.31 -23.90
CA ALA A 82 -29.41 -5.41 -22.63
C ALA A 82 -30.93 -5.30 -22.87
N SER A 83 -31.56 -6.43 -23.05
CA SER A 83 -33.05 -6.58 -22.96
C SER A 83 -33.36 -7.50 -21.80
N GLY A 84 -33.17 -7.03 -20.57
CA GLY A 84 -33.61 -7.64 -19.32
C GLY A 84 -33.59 -6.57 -18.23
N PRO A 85 -34.56 -6.58 -17.27
CA PRO A 85 -34.60 -5.59 -16.20
C PRO A 85 -33.38 -5.81 -15.29
N SER A 86 -32.37 -4.95 -15.36
CA SER A 86 -31.27 -4.87 -14.39
C SER A 86 -31.84 -4.37 -13.06
N GLN A 87 -32.17 -5.28 -12.16
CA GLN A 87 -32.48 -4.98 -10.77
C GLN A 87 -31.18 -4.99 -9.95
N GLY A 88 -30.40 -3.91 -10.05
CA GLY A 88 -29.29 -3.57 -9.18
C GLY A 88 -29.03 -2.08 -9.29
N PRO A 89 -28.65 -1.38 -8.21
CA PRO A 89 -28.30 0.04 -8.30
C PRO A 89 -27.14 0.21 -9.29
N ALA A 90 -27.19 1.26 -10.10
CA ALA A 90 -26.18 1.63 -11.11
C ALA A 90 -24.74 1.77 -10.56
N ASP A 91 -24.57 1.65 -9.25
CA ASP A 91 -23.33 1.84 -8.49
C ASP A 91 -22.52 0.55 -8.23
N SER A 92 -22.96 -0.62 -8.69
CA SER A 92 -22.28 -1.91 -8.42
C SER A 92 -21.26 -2.30 -9.50
N ARG A 93 -20.84 -1.39 -10.36
CA ARG A 93 -19.85 -1.65 -11.41
C ARG A 93 -18.44 -1.66 -10.84
N TRP A 94 -17.65 -2.64 -11.24
CA TRP A 94 -16.24 -2.78 -10.89
C TRP A 94 -15.35 -2.60 -12.11
N LEU A 95 -14.15 -2.06 -11.88
CA LEU A 95 -13.11 -1.95 -12.90
C LEU A 95 -11.89 -2.74 -12.48
N GLN A 96 -11.35 -3.50 -13.43
CA GLN A 96 -10.03 -4.10 -13.26
C GLN A 96 -8.98 -3.09 -13.69
N VAL A 97 -8.03 -2.83 -12.79
CA VAL A 97 -7.03 -1.77 -12.96
C VAL A 97 -5.63 -2.26 -12.60
N VAL A 98 -4.62 -1.51 -13.05
CA VAL A 98 -3.27 -1.53 -12.47
C VAL A 98 -2.95 -0.16 -11.88
N ALA A 99 -2.25 -0.13 -10.75
CA ALA A 99 -1.80 1.07 -10.06
C ALA A 99 -0.30 1.30 -10.33
N PRO A 100 0.08 2.18 -11.29
CA PRO A 100 1.47 2.32 -11.73
C PRO A 100 2.39 2.95 -10.68
N MET A 101 1.83 3.61 -9.66
CA MET A 101 2.60 4.18 -8.56
C MET A 101 2.97 3.16 -7.47
N GLN A 102 2.52 1.92 -7.62
CA GLN A 102 2.80 0.80 -6.72
C GLN A 102 3.45 -0.35 -7.51
N PRO A 103 4.77 -0.29 -7.76
CA PRO A 103 5.49 -1.36 -8.45
C PRO A 103 5.35 -2.70 -7.71
N THR A 104 5.25 -3.77 -8.48
CA THR A 104 5.12 -5.14 -7.97
C THR A 104 5.65 -6.14 -8.99
N SER A 105 6.00 -7.33 -8.56
CA SER A 105 6.35 -8.45 -9.44
C SER A 105 5.14 -9.10 -10.11
N LEU A 106 3.91 -8.77 -9.69
CA LEU A 106 2.68 -9.35 -10.22
C LEU A 106 2.35 -8.86 -11.65
N ASP A 107 2.63 -7.58 -11.95
CA ASP A 107 2.43 -6.99 -13.27
C ASP A 107 3.43 -5.84 -13.46
N ALA A 108 4.17 -5.86 -14.57
CA ALA A 108 5.18 -4.85 -14.89
C ALA A 108 4.62 -3.42 -15.06
N ARG A 109 3.31 -3.26 -15.23
CA ARG A 109 2.63 -1.96 -15.35
C ARG A 109 2.28 -1.33 -14.00
N GLY A 110 2.30 -2.09 -12.92
CA GLY A 110 1.92 -1.69 -11.57
C GLY A 110 1.03 -2.70 -10.87
N TYR A 111 0.51 -2.37 -9.68
CA TYR A 111 -0.23 -3.30 -8.84
C TYR A 111 -1.63 -3.61 -9.42
N PRO A 112 -1.93 -4.87 -9.80
CA PRO A 112 -3.21 -5.24 -10.41
C PRO A 112 -4.28 -5.53 -9.38
N GLY A 113 -5.55 -5.22 -9.71
CA GLY A 113 -6.69 -5.58 -8.85
C GLY A 113 -7.99 -4.92 -9.31
N TRP A 114 -8.99 -4.88 -8.42
CA TRP A 114 -10.34 -4.41 -8.69
C TRP A 114 -10.74 -3.28 -7.77
N VAL A 115 -11.36 -2.23 -8.34
CA VAL A 115 -11.91 -1.09 -7.59
C VAL A 115 -13.36 -0.84 -8.00
N PRO A 116 -14.22 -0.30 -7.09
CA PRO A 116 -15.52 0.22 -7.48
C PRO A 116 -15.36 1.34 -8.53
N ALA A 117 -16.15 1.29 -9.61
CA ALA A 117 -16.07 2.28 -10.68
C ALA A 117 -16.38 3.71 -10.21
N SER A 118 -17.19 3.84 -9.17
CA SER A 118 -17.52 5.13 -8.53
C SER A 118 -16.33 5.80 -7.85
N HIS A 119 -15.25 5.06 -7.54
CA HIS A 119 -14.07 5.59 -6.85
C HIS A 119 -13.04 6.24 -7.79
N VAL A 120 -13.21 6.12 -9.11
CA VAL A 120 -12.24 6.62 -10.10
C VAL A 120 -12.91 7.42 -11.21
N ASN A 121 -12.20 8.44 -11.75
CA ASN A 121 -12.70 9.27 -12.84
C ASN A 121 -11.59 9.57 -13.86
N ALA A 122 -11.99 10.00 -15.07
CA ALA A 122 -11.07 10.46 -16.12
C ALA A 122 -10.40 11.80 -15.77
N GLN A 123 -11.04 12.61 -14.95
CA GLN A 123 -10.52 13.91 -14.53
C GLN A 123 -9.60 13.75 -13.32
N VAL A 124 -8.45 14.42 -13.37
CA VAL A 124 -7.56 14.55 -12.20
C VAL A 124 -8.30 15.36 -11.15
N PRO A 125 -8.47 14.87 -9.92
CA PRO A 125 -9.01 15.67 -8.82
C PRO A 125 -8.19 16.94 -8.60
N ASP A 126 -8.82 18.01 -8.16
CA ASP A 126 -8.10 19.24 -7.82
C ASP A 126 -7.06 18.94 -6.73
N ARG A 127 -5.79 19.14 -7.09
CA ARG A 127 -4.66 18.86 -6.20
C ARG A 127 -4.57 19.79 -4.99
N SER A 128 -5.33 20.88 -4.98
CA SER A 128 -5.39 21.77 -3.80
C SER A 128 -5.94 21.09 -2.55
N ALA A 129 -6.74 20.01 -2.73
CA ALA A 129 -7.20 19.15 -1.66
C ALA A 129 -6.19 17.99 -1.32
N LEU A 130 -5.15 17.83 -2.13
CA LEU A 130 -4.15 16.77 -2.07
C LEU A 130 -2.84 17.31 -1.53
N SER A 131 -2.86 18.03 -0.44
CA SER A 131 -1.67 18.64 0.17
C SER A 131 -0.72 17.57 0.75
N ALA A 132 -0.18 16.73 -0.12
CA ALA A 132 1.17 16.23 0.07
C ALA A 132 2.08 17.15 -0.75
N THR A 133 2.33 18.36 -0.24
CA THR A 133 3.54 19.07 -0.61
C THR A 133 4.70 18.08 -0.41
N PRO A 134 5.62 17.94 -1.38
CA PRO A 134 6.88 17.26 -1.09
C PRO A 134 7.41 17.87 0.21
N ASP A 135 7.65 17.02 1.20
CA ASP A 135 8.15 17.46 2.48
C ASP A 135 9.42 18.29 2.22
N PRO A 136 9.60 19.48 2.81
CA PRO A 136 10.82 20.27 2.67
C PRO A 136 12.05 19.54 3.24
N HIS A 137 11.87 18.38 3.89
CA HIS A 137 12.95 17.51 4.31
C HIS A 137 13.67 16.92 3.10
N GLY A 138 14.99 16.85 3.15
CA GLY A 138 15.82 16.27 2.08
C GLY A 138 15.47 14.80 1.83
N LEU A 139 15.83 14.30 0.66
CA LEU A 139 15.74 12.86 0.36
C LEU A 139 16.93 12.15 1.02
N ASP A 140 16.75 11.79 2.30
CA ASP A 140 17.75 11.10 3.13
C ASP A 140 17.11 10.16 4.15
N ALA A 141 17.95 9.39 4.83
CA ALA A 141 17.53 8.40 5.81
C ALA A 141 16.86 9.02 7.05
N GLU A 142 17.29 10.21 7.48
CA GLU A 142 16.72 10.89 8.66
C GLU A 142 15.29 11.36 8.37
N SER A 143 15.07 12.01 7.23
CA SER A 143 13.77 12.44 6.75
C SER A 143 12.81 11.26 6.57
N PHE A 144 13.30 10.14 6.03
CA PHE A 144 12.52 8.91 5.89
C PHE A 144 12.04 8.37 7.24
N ILE A 145 12.95 8.27 8.23
CA ILE A 145 12.59 7.82 9.58
C ILE A 145 11.63 8.82 10.25
N ALA A 146 11.88 10.12 10.11
CA ALA A 146 11.04 11.17 10.71
C ALA A 146 9.60 11.08 10.17
N LEU A 147 9.43 10.95 8.86
CA LEU A 147 8.11 10.74 8.25
C LEU A 147 7.44 9.46 8.74
N ALA A 148 8.16 8.35 8.75
CA ALA A 148 7.62 7.09 9.23
C ALA A 148 7.17 7.17 10.70
N ARG A 149 7.89 7.89 11.56
CA ARG A 149 7.55 8.11 12.97
C ARG A 149 6.24 8.87 13.17
N THR A 150 5.82 9.71 12.22
CA THR A 150 4.53 10.40 12.30
C THR A 150 3.34 9.44 12.32
N HIS A 151 3.54 8.18 11.93
CA HIS A 151 2.51 7.14 11.89
C HIS A 151 2.49 6.25 13.13
N ILE A 152 3.36 6.47 14.13
CA ILE A 152 3.35 5.69 15.38
C ILE A 152 1.97 5.79 16.04
N GLY A 153 1.41 4.63 16.43
CA GLY A 153 0.08 4.51 17.01
C GLY A 153 -1.04 4.25 16.00
N LEU A 154 -0.82 4.41 14.69
CA LEU A 154 -1.82 4.01 13.70
C LEU A 154 -2.05 2.50 13.74
N PRO A 155 -3.32 2.04 13.64
CA PRO A 155 -3.62 0.62 13.66
C PRO A 155 -3.02 -0.11 12.47
N TYR A 156 -2.62 -1.35 12.69
CA TYR A 156 -2.29 -2.25 11.58
C TYR A 156 -3.55 -2.53 10.76
N LEU A 157 -3.44 -2.34 9.45
CA LEU A 157 -4.47 -2.70 8.49
C LEU A 157 -3.81 -3.47 7.34
N TRP A 158 -4.23 -4.70 7.09
CA TRP A 158 -3.77 -5.47 5.93
C TRP A 158 -4.07 -4.74 4.63
N GLY A 159 -3.07 -4.55 3.77
CA GLY A 159 -3.18 -3.75 2.55
C GLY A 159 -3.20 -2.23 2.80
N GLY A 160 -3.14 -1.78 4.05
CA GLY A 160 -3.26 -0.37 4.42
C GLY A 160 -2.16 0.52 3.85
N LEU A 161 -2.55 1.69 3.32
CA LEU A 161 -1.66 2.69 2.73
C LEU A 161 -2.19 4.11 2.97
N CYS A 162 -2.74 4.39 4.14
CA CYS A 162 -3.33 5.69 4.45
C CYS A 162 -3.18 6.04 5.94
N ASP A 163 -3.53 7.29 6.29
CA ASP A 163 -3.40 7.82 7.66
C ASP A 163 -4.42 7.23 8.65
N TRP A 164 -5.24 6.24 8.26
CA TRP A 164 -6.14 5.49 9.14
C TRP A 164 -5.65 4.08 9.45
N GLY A 165 -4.69 3.56 8.70
CA GLY A 165 -4.09 2.25 8.95
C GLY A 165 -3.05 1.86 7.91
N LEU A 166 -2.02 1.15 8.37
CA LEU A 166 -0.88 0.74 7.57
C LEU A 166 -0.54 -0.73 7.82
N ASP A 167 -0.09 -1.45 6.79
CA ASP A 167 0.68 -2.67 7.00
C ASP A 167 2.20 -2.37 7.00
N CYS A 168 3.00 -3.41 7.18
CA CYS A 168 4.45 -3.27 7.33
C CYS A 168 5.12 -2.63 6.09
N SER A 169 4.82 -3.13 4.91
CA SER A 169 5.38 -2.63 3.64
C SER A 169 4.70 -1.34 3.19
N GLY A 170 3.43 -1.11 3.57
CA GLY A 170 2.70 0.14 3.36
C GLY A 170 3.31 1.31 4.11
N LEU A 171 3.78 1.10 5.35
CA LEU A 171 4.53 2.11 6.11
C LEU A 171 5.78 2.56 5.36
N VAL A 172 6.57 1.60 4.84
CA VAL A 172 7.78 1.88 4.05
C VAL A 172 7.43 2.62 2.76
N HIS A 173 6.47 2.06 1.99
CA HIS A 173 6.05 2.61 0.70
C HIS A 173 5.51 4.04 0.84
N LEU A 174 4.61 4.29 1.80
CA LEU A 174 4.00 5.61 2.00
C LEU A 174 5.04 6.65 2.41
N SER A 175 5.97 6.29 3.31
CA SER A 175 7.01 7.20 3.78
C SER A 175 7.99 7.56 2.66
N LEU A 176 8.42 6.60 1.84
CA LEU A 176 9.25 6.84 0.66
C LEU A 176 8.51 7.66 -0.42
N ARG A 177 7.24 7.36 -0.65
CA ARG A 177 6.40 8.09 -1.61
C ARG A 177 6.25 9.58 -1.24
N ARG A 178 6.13 9.89 0.06
CA ARG A 178 6.09 11.29 0.55
C ARG A 178 7.41 12.03 0.31
N LEU A 179 8.53 11.33 0.21
CA LEU A 179 9.83 11.87 -0.22
C LEU A 179 10.01 11.88 -1.76
N GLY A 180 8.98 11.51 -2.52
CA GLY A 180 9.03 11.46 -3.99
C GLY A 180 9.65 10.20 -4.57
N VAL A 181 9.90 9.16 -3.76
CA VAL A 181 10.46 7.89 -4.21
C VAL A 181 9.33 6.90 -4.52
N VAL A 182 9.26 6.42 -5.75
CA VAL A 182 8.39 5.29 -6.13
C VAL A 182 9.11 4.00 -5.76
N PHE A 183 8.52 3.22 -4.87
CA PHE A 183 9.11 2.00 -4.32
C PHE A 183 8.08 0.86 -4.34
N PRO A 184 8.49 -0.41 -4.40
CA PRO A 184 7.55 -1.54 -4.43
C PRO A 184 6.59 -1.56 -3.24
N ARG A 185 5.38 -2.13 -3.48
CA ARG A 185 4.34 -2.16 -2.46
C ARG A 185 4.53 -3.29 -1.45
N ASP A 186 4.91 -4.49 -1.89
CA ASP A 186 4.98 -5.68 -1.05
C ASP A 186 6.39 -5.90 -0.47
N ALA A 187 6.47 -6.51 0.70
CA ALA A 187 7.72 -6.67 1.44
C ALA A 187 8.77 -7.49 0.69
N ASP A 188 8.37 -8.50 -0.05
CA ASP A 188 9.26 -9.32 -0.85
C ASP A 188 9.78 -8.59 -2.10
N ASP A 189 8.95 -7.78 -2.75
CA ASP A 189 9.37 -6.92 -3.86
C ASP A 189 10.26 -5.78 -3.37
N GLN A 190 10.01 -5.24 -2.16
CA GLN A 190 10.88 -4.27 -1.50
C GLN A 190 12.27 -4.87 -1.22
N TYR A 191 12.32 -6.12 -0.76
CA TYR A 191 13.57 -6.84 -0.55
C TYR A 191 14.39 -6.98 -1.85
N ASP A 192 13.71 -7.30 -2.96
CA ASP A 192 14.37 -7.43 -4.26
C ASP A 192 14.83 -6.08 -4.85
N ALA A 193 14.16 -4.98 -4.48
CA ALA A 193 14.52 -3.62 -4.93
C ALA A 193 15.64 -2.98 -4.12
N CYS A 194 16.04 -3.56 -2.98
CA CYS A 194 17.11 -3.04 -2.13
C CYS A 194 18.49 -3.58 -2.52
N GLU A 195 19.52 -2.78 -2.24
CA GLU A 195 20.89 -3.31 -2.06
C GLU A 195 20.90 -4.20 -0.80
N ARG A 196 21.20 -5.48 -0.97
CA ARG A 196 21.17 -6.45 0.14
C ARG A 196 22.40 -6.35 1.03
N LEU A 197 22.16 -6.35 2.35
CA LEU A 197 23.19 -6.21 3.37
C LEU A 197 23.03 -7.29 4.44
N PRO A 198 24.14 -7.74 5.07
CA PRO A 198 24.06 -8.43 6.34
C PRO A 198 23.34 -7.57 7.37
N ALA A 199 22.49 -8.16 8.22
CA ALA A 199 21.74 -7.41 9.23
C ALA A 199 22.66 -6.65 10.21
N ALA A 200 23.89 -7.12 10.43
CA ALA A 200 24.90 -6.46 11.27
C ALA A 200 25.44 -5.15 10.68
N ASP A 201 25.34 -4.97 9.37
CA ASP A 201 25.82 -3.79 8.65
C ASP A 201 24.73 -2.74 8.44
N ALA A 202 23.52 -3.04 8.91
CA ALA A 202 22.36 -2.14 8.78
C ALA A 202 22.54 -0.87 9.61
N ARG A 203 22.18 0.27 9.00
CA ARG A 203 22.21 1.61 9.61
C ARG A 203 20.78 2.18 9.69
N PRO A 204 20.52 3.19 10.54
CA PRO A 204 19.23 3.89 10.53
C PRO A 204 18.85 4.33 9.11
N GLY A 205 17.62 4.02 8.69
CA GLY A 205 17.10 4.24 7.33
C GLY A 205 17.21 3.03 6.39
N ASP A 206 18.01 2.01 6.72
CA ASP A 206 17.94 0.71 6.03
C ASP A 206 16.68 -0.05 6.49
N LEU A 207 16.36 -1.17 5.83
CA LEU A 207 15.19 -1.99 6.11
C LEU A 207 15.63 -3.35 6.65
N TYR A 208 15.00 -3.85 7.71
CA TYR A 208 15.08 -5.25 8.12
C TYR A 208 13.99 -6.07 7.46
N PHE A 209 14.34 -7.26 6.97
CA PHE A 209 13.41 -8.19 6.32
C PHE A 209 13.33 -9.50 7.07
N PHE A 210 12.11 -10.05 7.14
CA PHE A 210 11.79 -11.25 7.92
C PHE A 210 11.06 -12.26 7.06
N ALA A 211 11.48 -13.54 7.15
CA ALA A 211 10.87 -14.62 6.41
C ALA A 211 10.73 -15.88 7.29
N HIS A 212 9.80 -16.76 6.93
CA HIS A 212 9.81 -18.13 7.39
C HIS A 212 10.85 -18.92 6.60
N ASP A 213 11.35 -20.01 7.17
CA ASP A 213 12.39 -20.84 6.58
C ASP A 213 12.08 -21.22 5.12
N GLY A 214 12.99 -20.88 4.22
CA GLY A 214 12.89 -21.16 2.79
C GLY A 214 11.80 -20.39 2.05
N LYS A 215 11.19 -19.33 2.66
CA LYS A 215 10.19 -18.47 2.02
C LYS A 215 10.74 -17.11 1.72
N ARG A 216 10.04 -16.38 0.83
CA ARG A 216 10.30 -14.96 0.58
C ARG A 216 9.94 -14.12 1.81
N PRO A 217 10.54 -12.93 1.98
CA PRO A 217 10.17 -12.02 3.05
C PRO A 217 8.67 -11.71 3.04
N HIS A 218 8.06 -11.79 4.21
CA HIS A 218 6.64 -11.48 4.43
C HIS A 218 6.45 -10.29 5.37
N HIS A 219 7.54 -9.77 5.94
CA HIS A 219 7.52 -8.64 6.84
C HIS A 219 8.76 -7.78 6.69
N VAL A 220 8.58 -6.47 6.91
CA VAL A 220 9.63 -5.46 6.81
C VAL A 220 9.49 -4.44 7.95
N GLY A 221 10.62 -3.87 8.38
CA GLY A 221 10.67 -2.76 9.33
C GLY A 221 11.82 -1.82 9.01
N ILE A 222 11.64 -0.54 9.32
CA ILE A 222 12.64 0.52 9.10
C ILE A 222 13.62 0.48 10.27
N VAL A 223 14.91 0.31 9.99
CA VAL A 223 15.97 0.31 11.00
C VAL A 223 16.08 1.70 11.62
N THR A 224 16.03 1.79 12.94
CA THR A 224 16.21 3.06 13.70
C THR A 224 17.43 3.03 14.59
N GLY A 225 18.06 1.86 14.74
CA GLY A 225 19.27 1.63 15.51
C GLY A 225 19.66 0.15 15.50
N PRO A 226 20.80 -0.22 16.07
CA PRO A 226 21.23 -1.62 16.14
C PRO A 226 20.20 -2.52 16.83
N GLY A 227 19.60 -3.45 16.08
CA GLY A 227 18.57 -4.35 16.61
C GLY A 227 17.24 -3.68 16.99
N ARG A 228 16.98 -2.48 16.49
CA ARG A 228 15.78 -1.68 16.74
C ARG A 228 15.13 -1.27 15.43
N MET A 229 13.80 -1.30 15.34
CA MET A 229 13.06 -0.93 14.14
C MET A 229 11.73 -0.24 14.42
N LEU A 230 11.28 0.54 13.44
CA LEU A 230 9.94 1.10 13.33
C LEU A 230 9.14 0.26 12.32
N HIS A 231 8.00 -0.27 12.71
CA HIS A 231 7.19 -1.14 11.84
C HIS A 231 5.71 -1.19 12.26
N ALA A 232 4.86 -1.70 11.37
CA ALA A 232 3.50 -2.15 11.69
C ALA A 232 3.55 -3.68 11.88
N PRO A 233 3.45 -4.21 13.11
CA PRO A 233 3.78 -5.62 13.40
C PRO A 233 2.85 -6.64 12.77
N GLU A 234 1.54 -6.56 13.08
CA GLU A 234 0.52 -7.54 12.67
C GLU A 234 -0.90 -7.06 13.02
N THR A 235 -1.90 -7.74 12.51
CA THR A 235 -3.32 -7.47 12.84
C THR A 235 -3.56 -7.49 14.34
N GLY A 236 -4.25 -6.46 14.84
CA GLY A 236 -4.52 -6.27 16.26
C GLY A 236 -3.48 -5.42 16.98
N SER A 237 -2.44 -4.97 16.28
CA SER A 237 -1.40 -4.07 16.79
C SER A 237 -1.46 -2.69 16.12
N SER A 238 -0.52 -1.82 16.48
CA SER A 238 -0.32 -0.51 15.85
C SER A 238 1.14 -0.34 15.42
N VAL A 239 1.40 0.66 14.59
CA VAL A 239 2.76 1.08 14.23
C VAL A 239 3.53 1.43 15.50
N VAL A 240 4.72 0.84 15.66
CA VAL A 240 5.54 0.97 16.85
C VAL A 240 7.03 0.99 16.51
N GLU A 241 7.81 1.72 17.31
CA GLU A 241 9.27 1.65 17.29
C GLU A 241 9.75 0.86 18.50
N GLN A 242 10.42 -0.28 18.28
CA GLN A 242 10.82 -1.22 19.32
C GLN A 242 12.08 -2.01 18.97
N ASP A 243 12.68 -2.61 19.97
CA ASP A 243 13.77 -3.57 19.78
C ASP A 243 13.24 -4.85 19.14
N LEU A 244 14.09 -5.52 18.37
CA LEU A 244 13.77 -6.82 17.81
C LEU A 244 13.46 -7.83 18.93
N THR A 245 12.26 -8.37 18.91
CA THR A 245 11.88 -9.48 19.81
C THR A 245 12.68 -10.74 19.47
N PRO A 246 12.80 -11.73 20.36
CA PRO A 246 13.45 -13.01 20.05
C PRO A 246 12.88 -13.67 18.80
N ALA A 247 11.55 -13.66 18.62
CA ALA A 247 10.90 -14.22 17.44
C ALA A 247 11.28 -13.46 16.15
N ARG A 248 11.40 -12.13 16.20
CA ARG A 248 11.86 -11.33 15.06
C ARG A 248 13.33 -11.58 14.75
N ARG A 249 14.19 -11.74 15.78
CA ARG A 249 15.60 -12.08 15.56
C ARG A 249 15.77 -13.44 14.88
N SER A 250 14.96 -14.44 15.22
CA SER A 250 15.04 -15.78 14.62
C SER A 250 14.54 -15.82 13.15
N SER A 251 13.65 -14.92 12.75
CA SER A 251 13.12 -14.83 11.38
C SER A 251 13.79 -13.75 10.52
N LEU A 252 14.78 -13.03 11.06
CA LEU A 252 15.52 -11.98 10.33
C LEU A 252 16.41 -12.61 9.26
N VAL A 253 16.16 -12.30 7.99
CA VAL A 253 16.90 -12.86 6.85
C VAL A 253 18.00 -11.92 6.33
N GLY A 254 17.98 -10.65 6.73
CA GLY A 254 18.97 -9.66 6.32
C GLY A 254 18.43 -8.24 6.39
N ALA A 255 19.22 -7.32 5.84
CA ALA A 255 18.83 -5.94 5.67
C ALA A 255 18.90 -5.54 4.19
N GLY A 256 18.25 -4.42 3.88
CA GLY A 256 18.29 -3.84 2.55
C GLY A 256 18.40 -2.32 2.60
N ARG A 257 19.18 -1.76 1.69
CA ARG A 257 19.39 -0.32 1.55
C ARG A 257 18.59 0.22 0.38
N VAL A 258 17.79 1.25 0.62
CA VAL A 258 17.12 2.00 -0.43
C VAL A 258 18.11 3.02 -1.00
N SER A 259 18.72 2.72 -2.14
CA SER A 259 19.83 3.52 -2.71
C SER A 259 19.48 5.01 -2.88
N ALA A 260 18.21 5.33 -3.17
CA ALA A 260 17.75 6.72 -3.32
C ALA A 260 17.99 7.58 -2.07
N LEU A 261 17.92 7.01 -0.85
CA LEU A 261 18.14 7.73 0.41
C LEU A 261 19.63 8.05 0.68
N TRP A 262 20.54 7.46 -0.09
CA TRP A 262 21.98 7.58 0.12
C TRP A 262 22.71 8.28 -1.05
N ALA A 263 21.98 8.59 -2.13
CA ALA A 263 22.57 9.16 -3.35
C ALA A 263 23.15 10.57 -3.16
N HIS A 264 22.76 11.30 -2.11
CA HIS A 264 23.20 12.68 -1.84
C HIS A 264 24.24 12.81 -0.71
N GLY A 265 24.61 11.70 -0.06
CA GLY A 265 25.60 11.67 1.04
C GLY A 265 27.07 11.62 0.63
N GLY A 266 27.40 11.76 -0.65
CA GLY A 266 28.74 11.55 -1.20
C GLY A 266 29.59 12.80 -1.45
N LEU A 267 29.19 13.99 -0.99
CA LEU A 267 29.99 15.22 -1.17
C LEU A 267 30.19 15.97 0.16
N SER A 268 30.81 15.34 1.13
CA SER A 268 31.43 16.01 2.28
C SER A 268 32.64 15.21 2.69
N GLY A 269 33.75 15.42 2.00
CA GLY A 269 35.08 15.01 2.33
C GLY A 269 35.99 16.22 2.35
#